data_a5722b9a13bab50c95f735cdaa35f40b
#
_entry.id   a5722b9a13bab50c95f735cdaa35f40b
#
_cell.length_a   1.000
_cell.length_b   1.000
_cell.length_c   1.000
_cell.angle_alpha   90.00
_cell.angle_beta   90.00
_cell.angle_gamma   90.00
#
_symmetry.space_group_name_H-M   'P 1'
#
loop_
_entity.id
_entity.type
_entity.pdbx_description
1 polymer ?
#
loop_
_entity_poly.entity_id
_entity_poly.type
_entity_poly.pdbx_seq_one_letter_code
_entity_poly.pdbx_strand_id
1 'polypeptide(L)'
;SNEDAPSLGKDSQVYLSPSDVLHIPGLGFDGLVGYSPIAMAKNAVGLAIATEEYGAKFFANGAAPGGVLEHPGTIKDPLKIKESWNAAYQGSGNSHRVAVLEEGMKYQPIGISPEQAQFLETRKFQINEIARIFRVPPHMLADLEKSSFSNIEQQSLEFVKYTLDPWVVRWEQSMCRALLMESEKSKLFIKFNVDGLLRGDY
;
A
#
# COMPACT_ATOMS: atom_id res chain seq x y z
N SER A 1 -1.87 37.75 11.97
CA SER A 1 -2.40 37.73 10.62
C SER A 1 -1.23 37.92 9.65
N ASN A 2 -0.76 36.84 9.02
CA ASN A 2 0.22 36.85 7.94
C ASN A 2 -0.56 36.89 6.60
N GLU A 3 -0.99 38.09 6.20
CA GLU A 3 -1.69 38.29 4.93
C GLU A 3 -0.79 38.69 3.76
N ASP A 4 0.53 38.73 3.93
CA ASP A 4 1.49 39.22 2.91
C ASP A 4 2.43 38.15 2.34
N ALA A 5 2.01 36.87 2.31
CA ALA A 5 2.75 35.92 1.50
C ALA A 5 2.34 36.12 0.02
N PRO A 6 3.26 36.51 -0.88
CA PRO A 6 2.93 36.67 -2.30
C PRO A 6 2.46 35.29 -2.83
N SER A 7 1.29 35.29 -3.47
CA SER A 7 0.81 34.12 -4.19
C SER A 7 1.76 33.87 -5.35
N LEU A 8 2.68 32.93 -5.18
CA LEU A 8 3.58 32.45 -6.22
C LEU A 8 2.73 31.82 -7.34
N GLY A 9 2.69 32.48 -8.50
CA GLY A 9 2.09 31.89 -9.70
C GLY A 9 2.77 30.55 -10.03
N LYS A 10 2.06 29.66 -10.71
CA LYS A 10 2.50 28.28 -11.02
C LYS A 10 3.88 28.15 -11.70
N ASP A 11 4.46 29.22 -12.20
CA ASP A 11 5.72 29.25 -12.96
C ASP A 11 6.81 30.13 -12.34
N SER A 12 6.67 30.64 -11.11
CA SER A 12 7.69 31.44 -10.49
C SER A 12 8.78 30.58 -9.85
N GLN A 13 9.98 30.60 -10.43
CA GLN A 13 11.18 30.02 -9.84
C GLN A 13 11.69 30.91 -8.72
N VAL A 14 11.91 30.32 -7.54
CA VAL A 14 12.53 31.02 -6.41
C VAL A 14 13.97 30.49 -6.27
N TYR A 15 14.92 31.45 -6.36
CA TYR A 15 16.34 31.13 -6.14
C TYR A 15 16.69 31.38 -4.68
N LEU A 16 17.16 30.35 -4.01
CA LEU A 16 17.64 30.43 -2.63
C LEU A 16 19.17 30.28 -2.62
N SER A 17 19.84 30.98 -1.72
CA SER A 17 21.27 30.80 -1.51
C SER A 17 21.51 29.41 -0.87
N PRO A 18 22.61 28.72 -1.21
CA PRO A 18 23.00 27.49 -0.50
C PRO A 18 23.10 27.63 1.02
N SER A 19 23.36 28.87 1.51
CA SER A 19 23.39 29.20 2.95
C SER A 19 22.00 29.20 3.60
N ASP A 20 20.95 29.35 2.81
CA ASP A 20 19.58 29.48 3.29
C ASP A 20 18.82 28.15 3.25
N VAL A 21 19.49 27.10 2.77
CA VAL A 21 18.87 25.76 2.54
C VAL A 21 19.68 24.68 3.22
N LEU A 22 19.05 23.93 4.12
CA LEU A 22 19.54 22.66 4.59
C LEU A 22 19.16 21.56 3.60
N HIS A 23 20.07 21.20 2.70
CA HIS A 23 19.85 20.16 1.70
C HIS A 23 20.35 18.80 2.19
N ILE A 24 19.43 17.84 2.32
CA ILE A 24 19.74 16.46 2.73
C ILE A 24 19.34 15.52 1.57
N PRO A 25 20.24 15.28 0.61
CA PRO A 25 19.92 14.48 -0.56
C PRO A 25 19.74 13.00 -0.20
N GLY A 26 18.78 12.35 -0.86
CA GLY A 26 18.68 10.90 -0.88
C GLY A 26 19.76 10.26 -1.75
N LEU A 27 19.59 8.98 -2.11
CA LEU A 27 20.46 8.32 -3.08
C LEU A 27 20.33 9.03 -4.43
N GLY A 28 21.46 9.38 -5.04
CA GLY A 28 21.53 10.07 -6.31
C GLY A 28 22.74 9.64 -7.13
N PHE A 29 22.79 10.04 -8.38
CA PHE A 29 23.87 9.70 -9.30
C PHE A 29 25.13 10.56 -9.08
N ASP A 30 24.92 11.86 -8.89
CA ASP A 30 25.98 12.87 -8.84
C ASP A 30 26.35 13.33 -7.42
N GLY A 31 25.64 12.86 -6.41
CA GLY A 31 25.81 13.29 -5.02
C GLY A 31 25.24 14.68 -4.71
N LEU A 32 24.67 15.36 -5.68
CA LEU A 32 24.08 16.71 -5.54
C LEU A 32 22.56 16.63 -5.34
N VAL A 33 21.89 15.79 -6.15
CA VAL A 33 20.44 15.64 -6.13
C VAL A 33 20.07 14.17 -5.92
N GLY A 34 19.13 13.90 -5.01
CA GLY A 34 18.60 12.57 -4.80
C GLY A 34 17.54 12.18 -5.82
N TYR A 35 17.48 10.91 -6.19
CA TYR A 35 16.39 10.37 -6.99
C TYR A 35 15.11 10.27 -6.15
N SER A 36 13.97 10.53 -6.78
CA SER A 36 12.68 10.23 -6.18
C SER A 36 12.45 8.71 -6.18
N PRO A 37 12.27 8.06 -5.04
CA PRO A 37 11.92 6.63 -4.98
C PRO A 37 10.64 6.30 -5.75
N ILE A 38 9.66 7.22 -5.73
CA ILE A 38 8.40 7.08 -6.47
C ILE A 38 8.66 7.08 -7.97
N ALA A 39 9.49 8.01 -8.47
CA ALA A 39 9.84 8.08 -9.89
C ALA A 39 10.62 6.84 -10.36
N MET A 40 11.52 6.32 -9.52
CA MET A 40 12.27 5.10 -9.80
C MET A 40 11.38 3.86 -9.83
N ALA A 41 10.38 3.83 -8.97
CA ALA A 41 9.43 2.71 -8.84
C ALA A 41 8.11 2.94 -9.59
N LYS A 42 8.06 3.89 -10.53
CA LYS A 42 6.81 4.31 -11.21
C LYS A 42 5.99 3.16 -11.80
N ASN A 43 6.64 2.12 -12.31
CA ASN A 43 5.95 0.97 -12.91
C ASN A 43 5.27 0.10 -11.83
N ALA A 44 5.94 -0.14 -10.70
CA ALA A 44 5.36 -0.89 -9.58
C ALA A 44 4.19 -0.13 -8.94
N VAL A 45 4.34 1.19 -8.74
CA VAL A 45 3.28 2.05 -8.23
C VAL A 45 2.12 2.13 -9.21
N GLY A 46 2.40 2.31 -10.50
CA GLY A 46 1.38 2.34 -11.56
C GLY A 46 0.60 1.03 -11.66
N LEU A 47 1.28 -0.11 -11.56
CA LEU A 47 0.62 -1.42 -11.54
C LEU A 47 -0.28 -1.59 -10.31
N ALA A 48 0.16 -1.15 -9.14
CA ALA A 48 -0.65 -1.20 -7.92
C ALA A 48 -1.94 -0.39 -8.07
N ILE A 49 -1.86 0.84 -8.58
CA ILE A 49 -3.00 1.71 -8.84
C ILE A 49 -3.95 1.08 -9.87
N ALA A 50 -3.41 0.61 -11.00
CA ALA A 50 -4.22 -0.02 -12.05
C ALA A 50 -4.92 -1.29 -11.57
N THR A 51 -4.25 -2.07 -10.72
CA THR A 51 -4.84 -3.28 -10.11
C THR A 51 -5.96 -2.92 -9.15
N GLU A 52 -5.81 -1.85 -8.38
CA GLU A 52 -6.85 -1.37 -7.47
C GLU A 52 -8.08 -0.87 -8.24
N GLU A 53 -7.89 -0.07 -9.29
CA GLU A 53 -8.99 0.40 -10.16
C GLU A 53 -9.71 -0.76 -10.85
N TYR A 54 -8.96 -1.74 -11.35
CA TYR A 54 -9.54 -2.94 -11.95
C TYR A 54 -10.42 -3.68 -10.93
N GLY A 55 -9.90 -3.92 -9.73
CA GLY A 55 -10.64 -4.58 -8.66
C GLY A 55 -11.92 -3.83 -8.28
N ALA A 56 -11.83 -2.51 -8.11
CA ALA A 56 -12.98 -1.68 -7.79
C ALA A 56 -14.07 -1.77 -8.87
N LYS A 57 -13.70 -1.69 -10.16
CA LYS A 57 -14.63 -1.83 -11.29
C LYS A 57 -15.22 -3.23 -11.38
N PHE A 58 -14.39 -4.25 -11.17
CA PHE A 58 -14.80 -5.65 -11.22
C PHE A 58 -15.88 -5.95 -10.17
N PHE A 59 -15.66 -5.53 -8.93
CA PHE A 59 -16.62 -5.74 -7.83
C PHE A 59 -17.86 -4.84 -7.97
N ALA A 60 -17.71 -3.60 -8.44
CA ALA A 60 -18.84 -2.70 -8.68
C ALA A 60 -19.81 -3.22 -9.76
N ASN A 61 -19.29 -3.90 -10.78
CA ASN A 61 -20.08 -4.51 -11.84
C ASN A 61 -20.66 -5.89 -11.47
N GLY A 62 -20.60 -6.26 -10.19
CA GLY A 62 -21.26 -7.45 -9.67
C GLY A 62 -20.46 -8.73 -9.80
N ALA A 63 -19.16 -8.67 -10.12
CA ALA A 63 -18.27 -9.82 -10.22
C ALA A 63 -18.89 -11.00 -11.03
N ALA A 64 -18.34 -12.20 -10.95
CA ALA A 64 -18.99 -13.37 -11.52
C ALA A 64 -20.29 -13.69 -10.75
N PRO A 65 -21.38 -14.13 -11.42
CA PRO A 65 -22.57 -14.57 -10.73
C PRO A 65 -22.22 -15.68 -9.73
N GLY A 66 -22.82 -15.67 -8.54
CA GLY A 66 -22.54 -16.66 -7.49
C GLY A 66 -22.85 -18.10 -7.89
N GLY A 67 -23.61 -18.29 -8.96
CA GLY A 67 -23.94 -19.58 -9.53
C GLY A 67 -24.84 -19.50 -10.74
N VAL A 68 -25.02 -20.61 -11.41
CA VAL A 68 -25.90 -20.78 -12.56
C VAL A 68 -27.01 -21.77 -12.20
N LEU A 69 -28.25 -21.41 -12.53
CA LEU A 69 -29.39 -22.33 -12.53
C LEU A 69 -29.53 -22.93 -13.94
N GLU A 70 -29.31 -24.21 -14.05
CA GLU A 70 -29.48 -24.97 -15.29
C GLU A 70 -30.85 -25.65 -15.30
N HIS A 71 -31.50 -25.62 -16.44
CA HIS A 71 -32.76 -26.32 -16.67
C HIS A 71 -32.67 -27.17 -17.94
N PRO A 72 -33.14 -28.44 -17.93
CA PRO A 72 -32.98 -29.36 -19.07
C PRO A 72 -33.82 -28.97 -20.29
N GLY A 73 -34.80 -28.10 -20.14
CA GLY A 73 -35.67 -27.61 -21.22
C GLY A 73 -35.64 -26.08 -21.37
N THR A 74 -36.56 -25.54 -22.14
CA THR A 74 -36.69 -24.10 -22.38
C THR A 74 -37.48 -23.45 -21.25
N ILE A 75 -36.91 -22.45 -20.61
CA ILE A 75 -37.59 -21.63 -19.60
C ILE A 75 -38.39 -20.54 -20.31
N LYS A 76 -39.67 -20.44 -20.05
CA LYS A 76 -40.57 -19.44 -20.67
C LYS A 76 -40.26 -18.01 -20.14
N ASP A 77 -39.91 -17.88 -18.89
CA ASP A 77 -39.63 -16.60 -18.25
C ASP A 77 -38.40 -16.72 -17.31
N PRO A 78 -37.17 -16.56 -17.84
CA PRO A 78 -35.94 -16.63 -17.05
C PRO A 78 -35.85 -15.52 -16.01
N LEU A 79 -36.43 -14.33 -16.29
CA LEU A 79 -36.34 -13.19 -15.35
C LEU A 79 -37.14 -13.47 -14.08
N LYS A 80 -38.33 -14.01 -14.21
CA LYS A 80 -39.19 -14.35 -13.08
C LYS A 80 -38.52 -15.41 -12.17
N ILE A 81 -37.84 -16.40 -12.75
CA ILE A 81 -37.10 -17.39 -11.98
C ILE A 81 -35.95 -16.73 -11.25
N LYS A 82 -35.21 -15.86 -11.91
CA LYS A 82 -34.10 -15.10 -11.28
C LYS A 82 -34.59 -14.23 -10.12
N GLU A 83 -35.69 -13.52 -10.29
CA GLU A 83 -36.28 -12.68 -9.25
C GLU A 83 -36.74 -13.51 -8.05
N SER A 84 -37.45 -14.61 -8.32
CA SER A 84 -37.90 -15.52 -7.27
C SER A 84 -36.72 -16.13 -6.50
N TRP A 85 -35.68 -16.55 -7.21
CA TRP A 85 -34.44 -17.04 -6.59
C TRP A 85 -33.78 -16.01 -5.70
N ASN A 86 -33.61 -14.80 -6.21
CA ASN A 86 -33.00 -13.70 -5.46
C ASN A 86 -33.82 -13.35 -4.21
N ALA A 87 -35.13 -13.27 -4.31
CA ALA A 87 -36.01 -13.01 -3.18
C ALA A 87 -35.96 -14.10 -2.11
N ALA A 88 -35.79 -15.34 -2.51
CA ALA A 88 -35.78 -16.49 -1.58
C ALA A 88 -34.40 -16.72 -0.91
N TYR A 89 -33.29 -16.43 -1.60
CA TYR A 89 -31.95 -16.89 -1.20
C TYR A 89 -30.89 -15.77 -1.11
N GLN A 90 -31.13 -14.57 -1.63
CA GLN A 90 -30.19 -13.46 -1.47
C GLN A 90 -30.45 -12.67 -0.17
N GLY A 91 -29.36 -12.08 0.35
CA GLY A 91 -29.37 -11.24 1.57
C GLY A 91 -28.98 -12.01 2.84
N SER A 92 -28.46 -11.24 3.80
CA SER A 92 -27.92 -11.78 5.06
C SER A 92 -28.96 -12.53 5.93
N GLY A 93 -30.23 -12.21 5.75
CA GLY A 93 -31.35 -12.89 6.47
C GLY A 93 -31.75 -14.24 5.90
N ASN A 94 -31.26 -14.60 4.72
CA ASN A 94 -31.62 -15.83 4.01
C ASN A 94 -30.51 -16.87 3.96
N SER A 95 -29.47 -16.67 4.76
CA SER A 95 -28.35 -17.61 4.88
C SER A 95 -28.83 -18.98 5.43
N HIS A 96 -28.28 -20.06 4.88
CA HIS A 96 -28.58 -21.45 5.29
C HIS A 96 -29.98 -22.01 4.97
N ARG A 97 -30.75 -21.34 4.10
CA ARG A 97 -32.02 -21.93 3.64
C ARG A 97 -31.78 -23.06 2.65
N VAL A 98 -32.57 -24.12 2.78
CA VAL A 98 -32.55 -25.23 1.82
C VAL A 98 -33.24 -24.79 0.54
N ALA A 99 -32.55 -24.93 -0.60
CA ALA A 99 -33.12 -24.68 -1.90
C ALA A 99 -33.80 -25.98 -2.43
N VAL A 100 -35.05 -25.85 -2.88
CA VAL A 100 -35.76 -26.93 -3.57
C VAL A 100 -35.75 -26.58 -5.05
N LEU A 101 -35.20 -27.48 -5.88
CA LEU A 101 -35.12 -27.32 -7.33
C LEU A 101 -36.10 -28.29 -7.97
N GLU A 102 -37.00 -27.73 -8.79
CA GLU A 102 -38.04 -28.49 -9.48
C GLU A 102 -37.62 -28.80 -10.93
N GLU A 103 -38.34 -29.73 -11.56
CA GLU A 103 -38.26 -30.04 -13.01
C GLU A 103 -36.82 -30.34 -13.52
N GLY A 104 -35.99 -30.94 -12.67
CA GLY A 104 -34.62 -31.30 -13.04
C GLY A 104 -33.64 -30.13 -13.11
N MET A 105 -34.00 -28.98 -12.57
CA MET A 105 -33.08 -27.85 -12.41
C MET A 105 -31.88 -28.22 -11.56
N LYS A 106 -30.75 -27.70 -11.91
CA LYS A 106 -29.48 -27.85 -11.16
C LYS A 106 -28.91 -26.49 -10.81
N TYR A 107 -28.37 -26.35 -9.61
CA TYR A 107 -27.59 -25.19 -9.24
C TYR A 107 -26.10 -25.56 -9.28
N GLN A 108 -25.34 -24.83 -10.08
CA GLN A 108 -23.90 -24.93 -10.12
C GLN A 108 -23.29 -23.67 -9.53
N PRO A 109 -22.63 -23.75 -8.37
CA PRO A 109 -21.89 -22.60 -7.85
C PRO A 109 -20.71 -22.29 -8.77
N ILE A 110 -20.59 -21.03 -9.14
CA ILE A 110 -19.38 -20.54 -9.79
C ILE A 110 -18.41 -20.15 -8.69
N GLY A 111 -17.38 -20.95 -8.48
CA GLY A 111 -16.30 -20.63 -7.56
C GLY A 111 -15.47 -19.42 -8.04
N ILE A 112 -14.51 -19.03 -7.20
CA ILE A 112 -13.52 -18.04 -7.59
C ILE A 112 -12.77 -18.57 -8.81
N SER A 113 -12.79 -17.83 -9.93
CA SER A 113 -12.07 -18.24 -11.12
C SER A 113 -10.54 -18.20 -10.88
N PRO A 114 -9.75 -18.97 -11.64
CA PRO A 114 -8.29 -18.89 -11.53
C PRO A 114 -7.76 -17.46 -11.69
N GLU A 115 -8.37 -16.67 -12.56
CA GLU A 115 -8.02 -15.26 -12.80
C GLU A 115 -8.30 -14.39 -11.56
N GLN A 116 -9.40 -14.65 -10.85
CA GLN A 116 -9.75 -13.94 -9.62
C GLN A 116 -8.77 -14.30 -8.49
N ALA A 117 -8.40 -15.56 -8.36
CA ALA A 117 -7.40 -16.01 -7.40
C ALA A 117 -6.04 -15.36 -7.70
N GLN A 118 -5.62 -15.34 -8.96
CA GLN A 118 -4.38 -14.70 -9.39
C GLN A 118 -4.40 -13.18 -9.17
N PHE A 119 -5.54 -12.53 -9.33
CA PHE A 119 -5.71 -11.11 -9.02
C PHE A 119 -5.45 -10.82 -7.54
N LEU A 120 -5.99 -11.62 -6.62
CA LEU A 120 -5.75 -11.46 -5.18
C LEU A 120 -4.28 -11.65 -4.82
N GLU A 121 -3.62 -12.66 -5.40
CA GLU A 121 -2.19 -12.89 -5.23
C GLU A 121 -1.35 -11.72 -5.79
N THR A 122 -1.74 -11.15 -6.92
CA THR A 122 -1.10 -9.96 -7.49
C THR A 122 -1.20 -8.78 -6.54
N ARG A 123 -2.35 -8.53 -5.92
CA ARG A 123 -2.50 -7.46 -4.94
C ARG A 123 -1.60 -7.64 -3.71
N LYS A 124 -1.53 -8.84 -3.18
CA LYS A 124 -0.61 -9.17 -2.08
C LYS A 124 0.84 -8.94 -2.48
N PHE A 125 1.22 -9.36 -3.69
CA PHE A 125 2.56 -9.12 -4.22
C PHE A 125 2.90 -7.64 -4.31
N GLN A 126 1.95 -6.78 -4.72
CA GLN A 126 2.16 -5.33 -4.82
C GLN A 126 2.48 -4.68 -3.46
N ILE A 127 1.84 -5.12 -2.38
CA ILE A 127 2.16 -4.64 -1.02
C ILE A 127 3.63 -4.92 -0.71
N ASN A 128 4.09 -6.14 -0.96
CA ASN A 128 5.47 -6.54 -0.73
C ASN A 128 6.48 -5.80 -1.64
N GLU A 129 6.11 -5.52 -2.90
CA GLU A 129 6.94 -4.73 -3.82
C GLU A 129 7.14 -3.30 -3.30
N ILE A 130 6.06 -2.62 -2.89
CA ILE A 130 6.13 -1.26 -2.37
C ILE A 130 6.88 -1.24 -1.03
N ALA A 131 6.60 -2.20 -0.15
CA ALA A 131 7.33 -2.38 1.11
C ALA A 131 8.85 -2.48 0.86
N ARG A 132 9.27 -3.24 -0.15
CA ARG A 132 10.67 -3.44 -0.53
C ARG A 132 11.33 -2.18 -1.07
N ILE A 133 10.61 -1.38 -1.88
CA ILE A 133 11.09 -0.10 -2.42
C ILE A 133 11.48 0.85 -1.28
N PHE A 134 10.64 0.94 -0.25
CA PHE A 134 10.88 1.81 0.91
C PHE A 134 11.64 1.11 2.03
N ARG A 135 12.00 -0.17 1.88
CA ARG A 135 12.64 -1.00 2.91
C ARG A 135 11.86 -1.03 4.23
N VAL A 136 10.54 -1.06 4.14
CA VAL A 136 9.64 -1.18 5.29
C VAL A 136 9.21 -2.63 5.41
N PRO A 137 9.37 -3.30 6.56
CA PRO A 137 8.89 -4.66 6.76
C PRO A 137 7.36 -4.74 6.58
N PRO A 138 6.84 -5.78 5.91
CA PRO A 138 5.41 -5.91 5.63
C PRO A 138 4.52 -5.86 6.88
N HIS A 139 4.97 -6.37 8.02
CA HIS A 139 4.21 -6.31 9.27
C HIS A 139 3.93 -4.87 9.75
N MET A 140 4.81 -3.90 9.44
CA MET A 140 4.59 -2.48 9.74
C MET A 140 3.51 -1.85 8.85
N LEU A 141 3.16 -2.52 7.74
CA LEU A 141 2.03 -2.18 6.86
C LEU A 141 0.78 -3.02 7.19
N ALA A 142 0.75 -3.64 8.37
CA ALA A 142 -0.31 -4.55 8.82
C ALA A 142 -0.48 -5.83 7.96
N ASP A 143 0.52 -6.18 7.15
CA ASP A 143 0.58 -7.48 6.46
C ASP A 143 1.28 -8.50 7.37
N LEU A 144 0.48 -9.32 8.05
CA LEU A 144 0.94 -10.32 9.02
C LEU A 144 0.95 -11.75 8.46
N GLU A 145 0.69 -11.94 7.18
CA GLU A 145 0.51 -13.28 6.58
C GLU A 145 1.71 -14.22 6.80
N LYS A 146 2.93 -13.67 6.80
CA LYS A 146 4.18 -14.42 7.01
C LYS A 146 4.89 -14.05 8.30
N SER A 147 4.18 -13.46 9.25
CA SER A 147 4.77 -12.93 10.48
C SER A 147 4.56 -13.89 11.65
N SER A 148 5.61 -14.17 12.43
CA SER A 148 5.56 -14.77 13.75
C SER A 148 6.09 -13.76 14.77
N PHE A 149 5.75 -13.92 16.05
CA PHE A 149 6.19 -12.98 17.09
C PHE A 149 7.72 -12.78 17.11
N SER A 150 8.48 -13.87 17.03
CA SER A 150 9.94 -13.78 16.98
C SER A 150 10.48 -13.09 15.72
N ASN A 151 9.80 -13.26 14.59
CA ASN A 151 10.17 -12.57 13.34
C ASN A 151 9.84 -11.09 13.37
N ILE A 152 8.74 -10.68 13.99
CA ILE A 152 8.32 -9.27 14.08
C ILE A 152 9.35 -8.47 14.87
N GLU A 153 9.79 -8.98 16.02
CA GLU A 153 10.81 -8.35 16.84
C GLU A 153 12.12 -8.18 16.07
N GLN A 154 12.62 -9.26 15.48
CA GLN A 154 13.83 -9.23 14.67
C GLN A 154 13.73 -8.26 13.49
N GLN A 155 12.63 -8.28 12.77
CA GLN A 155 12.40 -7.38 11.64
C GLN A 155 12.28 -5.91 12.08
N SER A 156 11.74 -5.64 13.26
CA SER A 156 11.67 -4.30 13.82
C SER A 156 13.06 -3.75 14.14
N LEU A 157 13.95 -4.58 14.73
CA LEU A 157 15.35 -4.22 14.95
C LEU A 157 16.09 -3.99 13.62
N GLU A 158 15.86 -4.84 12.63
CA GLU A 158 16.45 -4.71 11.31
C GLU A 158 15.97 -3.45 10.59
N PHE A 159 14.70 -3.07 10.75
CA PHE A 159 14.18 -1.81 10.21
C PHE A 159 14.91 -0.60 10.78
N VAL A 160 15.11 -0.57 12.09
CA VAL A 160 15.90 0.52 12.73
C VAL A 160 17.31 0.53 12.17
N LYS A 161 17.99 -0.61 12.15
CA LYS A 161 19.41 -0.73 11.76
C LYS A 161 19.66 -0.46 10.27
N TYR A 162 18.81 -1.00 9.39
CA TYR A 162 19.07 -1.00 7.94
C TYR A 162 18.26 0.03 7.17
N THR A 163 17.16 0.53 7.73
CA THR A 163 16.31 1.51 7.06
C THR A 163 16.40 2.88 7.69
N LEU A 164 16.23 2.99 9.01
CA LEU A 164 16.23 4.29 9.70
C LEU A 164 17.64 4.83 9.94
N ASP A 165 18.54 4.01 10.46
CA ASP A 165 19.89 4.47 10.85
C ASP A 165 20.67 5.13 9.70
N PRO A 166 20.66 4.64 8.46
CA PRO A 166 21.28 5.33 7.33
C PRO A 166 20.70 6.74 7.08
N TRP A 167 19.41 6.95 7.33
CA TRP A 167 18.79 8.26 7.23
C TRP A 167 19.16 9.14 8.42
N VAL A 168 19.12 8.61 9.62
CA VAL A 168 19.51 9.30 10.85
C VAL A 168 20.94 9.84 10.72
N VAL A 169 21.88 8.98 10.35
CA VAL A 169 23.29 9.37 10.15
C VAL A 169 23.42 10.46 9.08
N ARG A 170 22.70 10.35 7.99
CA ARG A 170 22.70 11.37 6.92
C ARG A 170 22.18 12.72 7.40
N TRP A 171 21.13 12.73 8.19
CA TRP A 171 20.59 13.93 8.81
C TRP A 171 21.58 14.53 9.80
N GLU A 172 22.11 13.73 10.71
CA GLU A 172 23.10 14.16 11.72
C GLU A 172 24.32 14.83 11.06
N GLN A 173 24.89 14.16 10.06
CA GLN A 173 26.05 14.69 9.34
C GLN A 173 25.74 15.98 8.56
N SER A 174 24.58 16.03 7.89
CA SER A 174 24.19 17.21 7.14
C SER A 174 23.92 18.41 8.06
N MET A 175 23.24 18.19 9.17
CA MET A 175 23.01 19.22 10.19
C MET A 175 24.30 19.68 10.87
N CYS A 176 25.17 18.76 11.25
CA CYS A 176 26.49 19.13 11.82
C CYS A 176 27.29 19.99 10.83
N ARG A 177 27.27 19.64 9.54
CA ARG A 177 28.00 20.38 8.52
C ARG A 177 27.43 21.78 8.29
N ALA A 178 26.09 21.91 8.25
CA ALA A 178 25.42 23.15 7.86
C ALA A 178 25.15 24.11 9.03
N LEU A 179 24.89 23.60 10.24
CA LEU A 179 24.41 24.40 11.37
C LEU A 179 25.48 24.73 12.39
N LEU A 180 26.59 23.95 12.48
CA LEU A 180 27.65 24.20 13.42
C LEU A 180 28.78 25.00 12.77
N MET A 181 29.30 26.02 13.49
CA MET A 181 30.48 26.76 13.06
C MET A 181 31.73 25.87 13.17
N GLU A 182 32.77 26.18 12.41
CA GLU A 182 34.03 25.39 12.44
C GLU A 182 34.65 25.30 13.84
N SER A 183 34.55 26.36 14.63
CA SER A 183 35.00 26.38 16.03
C SER A 183 34.20 25.48 16.98
N GLU A 184 32.97 25.14 16.60
CA GLU A 184 32.04 24.33 17.39
C GLU A 184 32.12 22.84 17.04
N LYS A 185 32.42 22.52 15.78
CA LYS A 185 32.47 21.14 15.25
C LYS A 185 33.43 20.22 16.02
N SER A 186 34.45 20.79 16.68
CA SER A 186 35.37 20.05 17.54
C SER A 186 34.82 19.72 18.94
N LYS A 187 33.75 20.39 19.36
CA LYS A 187 33.17 20.31 20.70
C LYS A 187 31.74 19.84 20.75
N LEU A 188 30.98 20.10 19.67
CA LEU A 188 29.56 19.85 19.57
C LEU A 188 29.27 18.89 18.40
N PHE A 189 28.26 18.09 18.58
CA PHE A 189 27.69 17.24 17.53
C PHE A 189 26.17 17.17 17.70
N ILE A 190 25.49 16.94 16.59
CA ILE A 190 24.06 16.74 16.57
C ILE A 190 23.81 15.23 16.42
N LYS A 191 23.04 14.64 17.33
CA LYS A 191 22.74 13.22 17.33
C LYS A 191 21.27 12.97 17.65
N PHE A 192 20.64 12.08 16.90
CA PHE A 192 19.32 11.55 17.22
C PHE A 192 19.42 10.46 18.27
N ASN A 193 18.56 10.50 19.27
CA ASN A 193 18.44 9.39 20.21
C ASN A 193 17.43 8.38 19.67
N VAL A 194 17.93 7.29 19.11
CA VAL A 194 17.13 6.19 18.57
C VAL A 194 16.86 5.08 19.60
N ASP A 195 17.41 5.19 20.81
CA ASP A 195 17.26 4.16 21.86
C ASP A 195 15.79 3.94 22.23
N GLY A 196 14.96 4.98 22.12
CA GLY A 196 13.52 4.88 22.37
C GLY A 196 12.78 3.99 21.37
N LEU A 197 13.32 3.82 20.16
CA LEU A 197 12.74 2.94 19.13
C LEU A 197 13.09 1.47 19.38
N LEU A 198 14.12 1.21 20.16
CA LEU A 198 14.61 -0.13 20.49
C LEU A 198 14.05 -0.64 21.83
N ARG A 199 13.36 0.22 22.59
CA ARG A 199 12.82 -0.09 23.93
C ARG A 199 11.37 -0.57 23.91
N GLY A 200 10.88 -1.10 22.78
CA GLY A 200 9.49 -1.56 22.65
C GLY A 200 9.10 -2.76 23.52
N ASP A 201 10.01 -3.29 24.36
CA ASP A 201 9.82 -4.53 25.12
C ASP A 201 10.09 -4.31 26.62
N TYR A 202 9.25 -3.51 27.27
CA TYR A 202 9.09 -3.53 28.72
C TYR A 202 7.64 -3.44 29.11
#